data_71d58dba05a6887d85fce8ee91c1e9e3
#
_entry.id   71d58dba05a6887d85fce8ee91c1e9e3
#
_cell.length_a   1.000
_cell.length_b   1.000
_cell.length_c   1.000
_cell.angle_alpha   90.00
_cell.angle_beta   90.00
_cell.angle_gamma   90.00
#
_symmetry.space_group_name_H-M   'P 1'
#
loop_
_entity.id
_entity.type
_entity.pdbx_description
1 polymer ?
#
loop_
_entity_poly.entity_id
_entity_poly.type
_entity_poly.pdbx_seq_one_letter_code
_entity_poly.pdbx_strand_id
1 'polypeptide(L)'
;MPEHSPVAEILALRTQLKLSQAEFGEMLEVDQATVSRWEHGVQAPDPKVRIRLSELIYRLNATKGMKPEIGLVEYSLFAMAIISQDWRIIALSDSLLRRNGEERERSSIARTKHATADMEQATSLLRGHGFFEGRVGAARIVARGIMLRDDQEPFEAICTPVTIDGEICRLMQYVFLSEADFRSRRSACGLLTILDRELSEAEDPEAGRRVRES
;
A
#
# COMPACT_ATOMS: atom_id res chain seq x y z
N MET A 1 17.49 -17.00 -8.99
CA MET A 1 17.42 -15.65 -8.45
C MET A 1 16.87 -15.77 -7.04
N PRO A 2 17.56 -15.28 -5.99
CA PRO A 2 16.99 -15.35 -4.66
C PRO A 2 15.73 -14.48 -4.64
N GLU A 3 14.60 -15.11 -4.31
CA GLU A 3 13.35 -14.43 -4.01
C GLU A 3 13.61 -13.43 -2.89
N HIS A 4 13.42 -12.16 -3.17
CA HIS A 4 13.46 -11.11 -2.16
C HIS A 4 12.18 -11.25 -1.33
N SER A 5 12.29 -12.09 -0.31
CA SER A 5 11.23 -12.28 0.68
C SER A 5 11.23 -11.07 1.64
N PRO A 6 10.06 -10.59 2.08
CA PRO A 6 9.94 -9.64 3.19
C PRO A 6 10.77 -10.02 4.42
N VAL A 7 11.08 -11.29 4.54
CA VAL A 7 11.97 -11.94 5.50
C VAL A 7 13.38 -11.34 5.51
N ALA A 8 14.03 -11.26 4.34
CA ALA A 8 15.39 -10.74 4.23
C ALA A 8 15.47 -9.24 4.64
N GLU A 9 14.41 -8.50 4.38
CA GLU A 9 14.34 -7.06 4.67
C GLU A 9 14.12 -6.79 6.17
N ILE A 10 13.30 -7.59 6.85
CA ILE A 10 13.11 -7.51 8.32
C ILE A 10 14.42 -7.83 9.03
N LEU A 11 15.10 -8.90 8.63
CA LEU A 11 16.39 -9.28 9.17
C LEU A 11 17.45 -8.17 8.93
N ALA A 12 17.50 -7.62 7.72
CA ALA A 12 18.42 -6.54 7.37
C ALA A 12 18.16 -5.28 8.22
N LEU A 13 16.90 -4.88 8.39
CA LEU A 13 16.51 -3.74 9.22
C LEU A 13 16.94 -3.93 10.68
N ARG A 14 16.62 -5.06 11.29
CA ARG A 14 17.05 -5.36 12.67
C ARG A 14 18.57 -5.36 12.82
N THR A 15 19.27 -5.95 11.87
CA THR A 15 20.75 -5.99 11.88
C THR A 15 21.34 -4.59 11.74
N GLN A 16 20.78 -3.75 10.88
CA GLN A 16 21.19 -2.34 10.72
C GLN A 16 21.01 -1.56 12.02
N LEU A 17 19.94 -1.82 12.76
CA LEU A 17 19.66 -1.23 14.06
C LEU A 17 20.51 -1.83 15.19
N LYS A 18 21.26 -2.91 14.92
CA LYS A 18 22.07 -3.66 15.91
C LYS A 18 21.24 -4.19 17.09
N LEU A 19 19.97 -4.53 16.84
CA LEU A 19 19.05 -5.05 17.85
C LEU A 19 19.04 -6.58 17.84
N SER A 20 18.84 -7.17 19.02
CA SER A 20 18.44 -8.58 19.15
C SER A 20 16.99 -8.77 18.66
N GLN A 21 16.58 -10.02 18.42
CA GLN A 21 15.18 -10.31 18.08
C GLN A 21 14.22 -9.91 19.20
N ALA A 22 14.64 -10.01 20.46
CA ALA A 22 13.83 -9.61 21.61
C ALA A 22 13.60 -8.09 21.65
N GLU A 23 14.69 -7.29 21.54
CA GLU A 23 14.62 -5.83 21.52
C GLU A 23 13.82 -5.30 20.30
N PHE A 24 13.99 -5.95 19.16
CA PHE A 24 13.23 -5.60 17.96
C PHE A 24 11.74 -5.95 18.11
N GLY A 25 11.45 -7.08 18.78
CA GLY A 25 10.09 -7.47 19.13
C GLY A 25 9.43 -6.48 20.10
N GLU A 26 10.14 -6.07 21.14
CA GLU A 26 9.65 -5.06 22.08
C GLU A 26 9.32 -3.74 21.39
N MET A 27 10.19 -3.28 20.47
CA MET A 27 9.96 -2.06 19.68
C MET A 27 8.70 -2.15 18.80
N LEU A 28 8.35 -3.34 18.32
CA LEU A 28 7.19 -3.60 17.46
C LEU A 28 5.97 -4.11 18.24
N GLU A 29 6.07 -4.22 19.58
CA GLU A 29 5.04 -4.76 20.48
C GLU A 29 4.64 -6.21 20.14
N VAL A 30 5.65 -7.04 19.83
CA VAL A 30 5.50 -8.47 19.57
C VAL A 30 6.57 -9.28 20.32
N ASP A 31 6.34 -10.58 20.50
CA ASP A 31 7.32 -11.45 21.14
C ASP A 31 8.51 -11.80 20.22
N GLN A 32 9.62 -12.22 20.81
CA GLN A 32 10.81 -12.66 20.09
C GLN A 32 10.51 -13.81 19.11
N ALA A 33 9.64 -14.76 19.49
CA ALA A 33 9.34 -15.91 18.67
C ALA A 33 8.58 -15.49 17.39
N THR A 34 7.79 -14.44 17.45
CA THR A 34 7.12 -13.84 16.29
C THR A 34 8.13 -13.21 15.33
N VAL A 35 9.12 -12.43 15.84
CA VAL A 35 10.23 -11.90 15.02
C VAL A 35 11.01 -13.03 14.35
N SER A 36 11.34 -14.07 15.12
CA SER A 36 12.03 -15.25 14.58
C SER A 36 11.25 -15.91 13.46
N ARG A 37 9.94 -16.10 13.60
CA ARG A 37 9.08 -16.66 12.55
C ARG A 37 9.07 -15.81 11.28
N TRP A 38 9.09 -14.50 11.40
CA TRP A 38 9.21 -13.60 10.26
C TRP A 38 10.56 -13.75 9.54
N GLU A 39 11.65 -13.76 10.31
CA GLU A 39 13.02 -13.91 9.77
C GLU A 39 13.27 -15.27 9.10
N HIS A 40 12.51 -16.28 9.46
CA HIS A 40 12.55 -17.60 8.82
C HIS A 40 11.46 -17.81 7.76
N GLY A 41 10.64 -16.79 7.46
CA GLY A 41 9.60 -16.90 6.44
C GLY A 41 8.41 -17.80 6.80
N VAL A 42 8.30 -18.16 8.07
CA VAL A 42 7.19 -19.04 8.56
C VAL A 42 5.89 -18.26 8.63
N GLN A 43 5.97 -16.95 8.86
CA GLN A 43 4.82 -16.06 9.00
C GLN A 43 5.17 -14.67 8.46
N ALA A 44 4.20 -13.99 7.85
CA ALA A 44 4.33 -12.57 7.51
C ALA A 44 3.83 -11.68 8.66
N PRO A 45 4.39 -10.47 8.82
CA PRO A 45 3.85 -9.49 9.76
C PRO A 45 2.39 -9.14 9.43
N ASP A 46 1.57 -8.98 10.47
CA ASP A 46 0.19 -8.52 10.30
C ASP A 46 0.12 -7.03 9.87
N PRO A 47 -1.04 -6.53 9.43
CA PRO A 47 -1.18 -5.16 8.95
C PRO A 47 -0.77 -4.09 9.96
N LYS A 48 -1.01 -4.30 11.26
CA LYS A 48 -0.66 -3.33 12.31
C LYS A 48 0.86 -3.24 12.48
N VAL A 49 1.52 -4.39 12.48
CA VAL A 49 2.99 -4.45 12.56
C VAL A 49 3.63 -3.86 11.30
N ARG A 50 3.04 -4.06 10.13
CA ARG A 50 3.52 -3.46 8.88
C ARG A 50 3.53 -1.93 8.96
N ILE A 51 2.49 -1.33 9.51
CA ILE A 51 2.42 0.12 9.74
C ILE A 51 3.55 0.55 10.67
N ARG A 52 3.76 -0.12 11.81
CA ARG A 52 4.83 0.19 12.76
C ARG A 52 6.22 0.05 12.15
N LEU A 53 6.45 -1.00 11.34
CA LEU A 53 7.70 -1.16 10.60
C LEU A 53 7.94 0.02 9.64
N SER A 54 6.91 0.43 8.91
CA SER A 54 7.01 1.58 8.00
C SER A 54 7.27 2.89 8.74
N GLU A 55 6.62 3.12 9.88
CA GLU A 55 6.88 4.28 10.74
C GLU A 55 8.29 4.28 11.30
N LEU A 56 8.81 3.12 11.72
CA LEU A 56 10.17 2.97 12.22
C LEU A 56 11.20 3.32 11.15
N ILE A 57 11.04 2.75 9.97
CA ILE A 57 11.91 3.03 8.82
C ILE A 57 11.83 4.51 8.44
N TYR A 58 10.63 5.08 8.42
CA TYR A 58 10.44 6.51 8.19
C TYR A 58 11.21 7.36 9.21
N ARG A 59 11.07 7.10 10.51
CA ARG A 59 11.78 7.84 11.58
C ARG A 59 13.30 7.77 11.43
N LEU A 60 13.84 6.61 11.02
CA LEU A 60 15.27 6.42 10.78
C LEU A 60 15.78 7.25 9.59
N ASN A 61 14.93 7.53 8.63
CA ASN A 61 15.28 8.25 7.40
C ASN A 61 14.78 9.71 7.37
N ALA A 62 13.95 10.13 8.34
CA ALA A 62 13.31 11.45 8.41
C ALA A 62 14.27 12.65 8.50
N THR A 63 15.57 12.42 8.68
CA THR A 63 16.61 13.47 8.73
C THR A 63 16.84 14.18 7.40
N LYS A 64 16.14 13.80 6.31
CA LYS A 64 16.39 14.31 4.95
C LYS A 64 15.39 15.32 4.42
N GLY A 65 14.49 15.89 5.23
CA GLY A 65 13.49 16.86 4.75
C GLY A 65 12.44 16.30 3.80
N MET A 66 12.29 14.98 3.77
CA MET A 66 11.32 14.27 2.94
C MET A 66 9.92 14.37 3.55
N LYS A 67 8.90 14.50 2.70
CA LYS A 67 7.50 14.47 3.14
C LYS A 67 7.18 13.10 3.75
N PRO A 68 6.45 13.06 4.89
CA PRO A 68 6.14 11.81 5.59
C PRO A 68 5.54 10.72 4.69
N GLU A 69 4.58 11.11 3.86
CA GLU A 69 3.85 10.20 2.98
C GLU A 69 4.76 9.59 1.91
N ILE A 70 5.67 10.38 1.37
CA ILE A 70 6.66 9.93 0.39
C ILE A 70 7.63 8.97 1.06
N GLY A 71 8.18 9.33 2.22
CA GLY A 71 9.10 8.47 2.96
C GLY A 71 8.47 7.14 3.37
N LEU A 72 7.20 7.17 3.79
CA LEU A 72 6.45 5.94 4.12
C LEU A 72 6.41 4.96 2.95
N VAL A 73 6.20 5.45 1.74
CA VAL A 73 6.16 4.62 0.54
C VAL A 73 7.56 4.19 0.12
N GLU A 74 8.50 5.13 -0.01
CA GLU A 74 9.85 4.85 -0.52
C GLU A 74 10.59 3.79 0.31
N TYR A 75 10.44 3.84 1.63
CA TYR A 75 11.06 2.88 2.54
C TYR A 75 10.13 1.72 2.94
N SER A 76 9.00 1.56 2.26
CA SER A 76 8.12 0.44 2.51
C SER A 76 8.74 -0.88 2.08
N LEU A 77 8.58 -1.90 2.94
CA LEU A 77 8.92 -3.30 2.65
C LEU A 77 7.92 -3.94 1.67
N PHE A 78 6.81 -3.28 1.38
CA PHE A 78 5.74 -3.76 0.52
C PHE A 78 5.75 -3.00 -0.80
N ALA A 79 5.21 -3.64 -1.85
CA ALA A 79 5.05 -3.02 -3.14
C ALA A 79 4.01 -1.89 -3.04
N MET A 80 4.49 -0.64 -3.02
CA MET A 80 3.66 0.55 -2.88
C MET A 80 4.08 1.65 -3.87
N ALA A 81 3.10 2.48 -4.25
CA ALA A 81 3.34 3.69 -5.04
C ALA A 81 2.42 4.82 -4.63
N ILE A 82 2.87 6.07 -4.80
CA ILE A 82 2.00 7.25 -4.85
C ILE A 82 1.96 7.73 -6.29
N ILE A 83 0.75 7.86 -6.82
CA ILE A 83 0.50 8.22 -8.22
C ILE A 83 -0.55 9.34 -8.25
N SER A 84 -0.25 10.44 -8.94
CA SER A 84 -1.20 11.54 -9.15
C SER A 84 -2.36 11.13 -10.07
N GLN A 85 -3.37 11.98 -10.16
CA GLN A 85 -4.52 11.74 -11.05
C GLN A 85 -4.16 11.76 -12.54
N ASP A 86 -3.07 12.44 -12.91
CA ASP A 86 -2.51 12.55 -14.26
C ASP A 86 -1.39 11.52 -14.54
N TRP A 87 -1.30 10.46 -13.72
CA TRP A 87 -0.37 9.33 -13.85
C TRP A 87 1.10 9.66 -13.57
N ARG A 88 1.40 10.80 -12.98
CA ARG A 88 2.76 11.08 -12.50
C ARG A 88 3.07 10.22 -11.28
N ILE A 89 4.16 9.49 -11.36
CA ILE A 89 4.67 8.71 -10.22
C ILE A 89 5.38 9.69 -9.27
N ILE A 90 4.89 9.77 -8.03
CA ILE A 90 5.43 10.66 -6.99
C ILE A 90 6.39 9.90 -6.09
N ALA A 91 6.05 8.66 -5.73
CA ALA A 91 6.90 7.80 -4.93
C ALA A 91 6.72 6.33 -5.30
N LEU A 92 7.78 5.55 -5.18
CA LEU A 92 7.81 4.10 -5.35
C LEU A 92 8.57 3.46 -4.21
N SER A 93 8.07 2.34 -3.71
CA SER A 93 8.81 1.56 -2.72
C SER A 93 10.00 0.82 -3.34
N ASP A 94 11.03 0.61 -2.52
CA ASP A 94 12.18 -0.22 -2.92
C ASP A 94 11.76 -1.64 -3.30
N SER A 95 10.74 -2.19 -2.65
CA SER A 95 10.17 -3.49 -2.98
C SER A 95 9.61 -3.51 -4.39
N LEU A 96 8.88 -2.47 -4.80
CA LEU A 96 8.31 -2.36 -6.14
C LEU A 96 9.40 -2.11 -7.20
N LEU A 97 10.38 -1.27 -6.90
CA LEU A 97 11.52 -1.00 -7.80
C LEU A 97 12.32 -2.27 -8.07
N ARG A 98 12.72 -2.99 -7.02
CA ARG A 98 13.47 -4.25 -7.16
C ARG A 98 12.71 -5.31 -7.95
N ARG A 99 11.41 -5.46 -7.70
CA ARG A 99 10.57 -6.39 -8.49
C ARG A 99 10.61 -6.06 -9.97
N ASN A 100 10.68 -4.79 -10.32
CA ASN A 100 10.76 -4.34 -11.71
C ASN A 100 12.18 -4.34 -12.30
N GLY A 101 13.18 -4.78 -11.53
CA GLY A 101 14.58 -4.75 -11.95
C GLY A 101 15.15 -3.34 -12.05
N GLU A 102 14.55 -2.37 -11.37
CA GLU A 102 15.01 -0.98 -11.30
C GLU A 102 15.69 -0.72 -9.97
N GLU A 103 16.76 0.08 -10.00
CA GLU A 103 17.41 0.62 -8.82
C GLU A 103 16.95 2.07 -8.59
N ARG A 104 16.82 2.50 -7.33
CA ARG A 104 16.35 3.85 -6.97
C ARG A 104 17.19 4.95 -7.62
N GLU A 105 18.50 4.77 -7.73
CA GLU A 105 19.41 5.75 -8.33
C GLU A 105 19.18 5.95 -9.84
N ARG A 106 18.59 4.97 -10.53
CA ARG A 106 18.27 5.01 -11.97
C ARG A 106 16.82 5.39 -12.24
N SER A 107 15.96 5.33 -11.25
CA SER A 107 14.54 5.69 -11.35
C SER A 107 14.39 7.20 -11.27
N SER A 108 14.41 7.89 -12.42
CA SER A 108 13.93 9.27 -12.44
C SER A 108 12.42 9.24 -12.23
N ILE A 109 11.97 9.76 -11.09
CA ILE A 109 10.59 9.81 -10.62
C ILE A 109 9.59 10.45 -11.63
N ALA A 110 10.08 11.04 -12.70
CA ALA A 110 9.29 11.77 -13.71
C ALA A 110 8.78 10.91 -14.88
N ARG A 111 8.76 9.58 -14.79
CA ARG A 111 8.31 8.76 -15.91
C ARG A 111 6.81 8.51 -15.86
N THR A 112 6.06 9.30 -16.62
CA THR A 112 4.76 8.89 -17.17
C THR A 112 4.99 7.71 -18.12
N LYS A 113 4.91 6.48 -17.65
CA LYS A 113 4.73 5.35 -18.54
C LYS A 113 3.24 5.20 -18.83
N HIS A 114 2.92 4.67 -20.00
CA HIS A 114 1.55 4.52 -20.47
C HIS A 114 0.73 3.68 -19.47
N ALA A 115 -0.40 4.22 -19.05
CA ALA A 115 -1.36 3.45 -18.29
C ALA A 115 -1.88 2.30 -19.15
N THR A 116 -2.10 1.12 -18.54
CA THR A 116 -2.79 0.03 -19.23
C THR A 116 -4.29 0.37 -19.35
N ALA A 117 -4.99 -0.27 -20.29
CA ALA A 117 -6.42 -0.05 -20.47
C ALA A 117 -7.23 -0.30 -19.16
N ASP A 118 -6.85 -1.34 -18.39
CA ASP A 118 -7.45 -1.62 -17.08
C ASP A 118 -7.24 -0.45 -16.10
N MET A 119 -6.05 0.13 -16.07
CA MET A 119 -5.74 1.23 -15.16
C MET A 119 -6.39 2.56 -15.59
N GLU A 120 -6.51 2.82 -16.88
CA GLU A 120 -7.26 3.97 -17.40
C GLU A 120 -8.74 3.87 -17.04
N GLN A 121 -9.33 2.69 -17.23
CA GLN A 121 -10.71 2.43 -16.85
C GLN A 121 -10.91 2.54 -15.33
N ALA A 122 -10.02 1.97 -14.52
CA ALA A 122 -10.08 2.09 -13.06
C ALA A 122 -9.99 3.55 -12.61
N THR A 123 -9.12 4.36 -13.24
CA THR A 123 -9.00 5.79 -12.93
C THR A 123 -10.25 6.57 -13.30
N SER A 124 -10.87 6.26 -14.43
CA SER A 124 -12.14 6.86 -14.83
C SER A 124 -13.24 6.55 -13.83
N LEU A 125 -13.32 5.30 -13.37
CA LEU A 125 -14.29 4.87 -12.34
C LEU A 125 -14.02 5.57 -11.01
N LEU A 126 -12.76 5.61 -10.54
CA LEU A 126 -12.37 6.34 -9.31
C LEU A 126 -12.81 7.81 -9.37
N ARG A 127 -12.58 8.48 -10.51
CA ARG A 127 -13.02 9.86 -10.73
C ARG A 127 -14.54 9.97 -10.68
N GLY A 128 -15.27 9.06 -11.33
CA GLY A 128 -16.74 9.02 -11.29
C GLY A 128 -17.30 8.88 -9.88
N HIS A 129 -16.61 8.16 -8.99
CA HIS A 129 -16.99 8.02 -7.58
C HIS A 129 -16.51 9.17 -6.68
N GLY A 130 -15.74 10.11 -7.20
CA GLY A 130 -15.26 11.25 -6.43
C GLY A 130 -14.05 10.93 -5.53
N PHE A 131 -13.23 10.00 -5.94
CA PHE A 131 -12.00 9.64 -5.20
C PHE A 131 -11.04 10.83 -5.09
N PHE A 132 -10.83 11.56 -6.18
CA PHE A 132 -9.93 12.72 -6.21
C PHE A 132 -10.52 13.99 -5.60
N GLU A 133 -11.78 13.95 -5.20
CA GLU A 133 -12.46 14.96 -4.40
C GLU A 133 -12.56 14.56 -2.92
N GLY A 134 -11.94 13.44 -2.54
CA GLY A 134 -11.92 12.96 -1.16
C GLY A 134 -13.24 12.34 -0.67
N ARG A 135 -14.15 11.98 -1.60
CA ARG A 135 -15.45 11.36 -1.25
C ARG A 135 -15.35 9.84 -1.04
N VAL A 136 -14.24 9.24 -1.45
CA VAL A 136 -13.98 7.80 -1.31
C VAL A 136 -12.78 7.61 -0.42
N GLY A 137 -12.91 6.84 0.66
CA GLY A 137 -11.85 6.56 1.62
C GLY A 137 -10.90 5.45 1.16
N ALA A 138 -11.41 4.45 0.46
CA ALA A 138 -10.60 3.38 -0.11
C ALA A 138 -11.30 2.68 -1.28
N ALA A 139 -10.50 2.12 -2.19
CA ALA A 139 -10.98 1.28 -3.29
C ALA A 139 -10.04 0.09 -3.49
N ARG A 140 -10.61 -1.03 -3.95
CA ARG A 140 -9.87 -2.20 -4.42
C ARG A 140 -9.85 -2.19 -5.94
N ILE A 141 -8.69 -2.41 -6.52
CA ILE A 141 -8.49 -2.56 -7.96
C ILE A 141 -7.94 -3.95 -8.23
N VAL A 142 -8.57 -4.71 -9.14
CA VAL A 142 -8.06 -5.99 -9.65
C VAL A 142 -7.80 -5.84 -11.13
N ALA A 143 -6.54 -5.72 -11.53
CA ALA A 143 -6.15 -5.28 -12.87
C ALA A 143 -4.91 -6.03 -13.36
N ARG A 144 -4.51 -5.73 -14.61
CA ARG A 144 -3.27 -6.20 -15.22
C ARG A 144 -2.37 -5.04 -15.58
N GLY A 145 -1.07 -5.31 -15.51
CA GLY A 145 -0.02 -4.38 -15.90
C GLY A 145 0.16 -3.24 -14.91
N ILE A 146 1.33 -3.16 -14.35
CA ILE A 146 1.76 -2.01 -13.56
C ILE A 146 2.49 -1.02 -14.47
N MET A 147 2.41 0.26 -14.15
CA MET A 147 2.92 1.37 -14.97
C MET A 147 4.43 1.30 -15.29
N LEU A 148 5.20 0.44 -14.62
CA LEU A 148 6.66 0.39 -14.72
C LEU A 148 7.16 -0.58 -15.79
N ARG A 149 6.33 -1.52 -16.25
CA ARG A 149 6.69 -2.55 -17.24
C ARG A 149 5.58 -2.69 -18.27
N ASP A 150 5.95 -3.16 -19.46
CA ASP A 150 4.99 -3.51 -20.51
C ASP A 150 4.36 -4.90 -20.29
N ASP A 151 4.67 -5.56 -19.17
CA ASP A 151 4.07 -6.83 -18.82
C ASP A 151 2.61 -6.67 -18.35
N GLN A 152 1.84 -7.70 -18.60
CA GLN A 152 0.44 -7.80 -18.20
C GLN A 152 0.29 -8.56 -16.89
N GLU A 153 1.29 -8.44 -15.98
CA GLU A 153 1.28 -9.13 -14.70
C GLU A 153 0.01 -8.76 -13.90
N PRO A 154 -0.77 -9.77 -13.44
CA PRO A 154 -2.00 -9.50 -12.71
C PRO A 154 -1.72 -9.09 -11.27
N PHE A 155 -2.50 -8.14 -10.78
CA PHE A 155 -2.39 -7.65 -9.41
C PHE A 155 -3.76 -7.31 -8.81
N GLU A 156 -3.80 -7.27 -7.50
CA GLU A 156 -4.79 -6.56 -6.70
C GLU A 156 -4.08 -5.39 -6.00
N ALA A 157 -4.74 -4.25 -5.94
CA ALA A 157 -4.24 -3.12 -5.17
C ALA A 157 -5.35 -2.51 -4.31
N ILE A 158 -4.98 -2.14 -3.09
CA ILE A 158 -5.78 -1.23 -2.28
C ILE A 158 -5.31 0.19 -2.59
N CYS A 159 -6.25 1.01 -2.96
CA CYS A 159 -6.05 2.40 -3.35
C CYS A 159 -6.70 3.30 -2.30
N THR A 160 -5.92 4.16 -1.66
CA THR A 160 -6.40 5.15 -0.68
C THR A 160 -6.00 6.56 -1.11
N PRO A 161 -6.84 7.58 -0.87
CA PRO A 161 -6.45 8.96 -1.16
C PRO A 161 -5.38 9.43 -0.18
N VAL A 162 -4.40 10.14 -0.69
CA VAL A 162 -3.35 10.84 0.07
C VAL A 162 -3.13 12.21 -0.52
N THR A 163 -3.02 13.25 0.33
CA THR A 163 -2.81 14.60 -0.14
C THR A 163 -1.32 14.91 -0.21
N ILE A 164 -0.83 15.25 -1.41
CA ILE A 164 0.55 15.68 -1.66
C ILE A 164 0.50 17.06 -2.32
N ASP A 165 1.09 18.06 -1.70
CA ASP A 165 1.09 19.44 -2.18
C ASP A 165 -0.30 20.02 -2.51
N GLY A 166 -1.33 19.62 -1.74
CA GLY A 166 -2.71 20.05 -1.96
C GLY A 166 -3.46 19.27 -3.05
N GLU A 167 -2.80 18.33 -3.74
CA GLU A 167 -3.41 17.44 -4.72
C GLU A 167 -3.74 16.10 -4.07
N ILE A 168 -4.94 15.56 -4.32
CA ILE A 168 -5.30 14.20 -3.92
C ILE A 168 -4.72 13.20 -4.91
N CYS A 169 -3.79 12.40 -4.42
CA CYS A 169 -3.10 11.35 -5.14
C CYS A 169 -3.59 9.97 -4.70
N ARG A 170 -3.24 8.95 -5.45
CA ARG A 170 -3.49 7.54 -5.11
C ARG A 170 -2.30 6.94 -4.40
N LEU A 171 -2.47 6.53 -3.16
CA LEU A 171 -1.56 5.61 -2.50
C LEU A 171 -2.01 4.19 -2.85
N MET A 172 -1.18 3.48 -3.61
CA MET A 172 -1.45 2.12 -4.09
C MET A 172 -0.61 1.13 -3.31
N GLN A 173 -1.23 0.11 -2.74
CA GLN A 173 -0.54 -1.04 -2.14
C GLN A 173 -0.86 -2.27 -2.97
N TYR A 174 0.16 -2.87 -3.59
CA TYR A 174 0.02 -3.96 -4.55
C TYR A 174 0.21 -5.33 -3.92
N VAL A 175 -0.59 -6.29 -4.38
CA VAL A 175 -0.41 -7.73 -4.21
C VAL A 175 -0.43 -8.35 -5.59
N PHE A 176 0.65 -9.01 -6.00
CA PHE A 176 0.74 -9.69 -7.28
C PHE A 176 0.05 -11.04 -7.20
N LEU A 177 -0.68 -11.39 -8.23
CA LEU A 177 -1.58 -12.54 -8.25
C LEU A 177 -1.10 -13.61 -9.23
N SER A 178 -1.42 -14.87 -8.94
CA SER A 178 -1.41 -15.91 -9.97
C SER A 178 -2.55 -15.70 -10.98
N GLU A 179 -2.45 -16.29 -12.16
CA GLU A 179 -3.52 -16.24 -13.16
C GLU A 179 -4.86 -16.81 -12.66
N ALA A 180 -4.79 -17.82 -11.81
CA ALA A 180 -5.98 -18.45 -11.22
C ALA A 180 -6.64 -17.50 -10.21
N ASP A 181 -5.84 -16.91 -9.31
CA ASP A 181 -6.33 -15.96 -8.31
C ASP A 181 -6.89 -14.70 -8.97
N PHE A 182 -6.21 -14.19 -9.99
CA PHE A 182 -6.69 -13.03 -10.75
C PHE A 182 -8.08 -13.30 -11.34
N ARG A 183 -8.26 -14.41 -12.04
CA ARG A 183 -9.57 -14.75 -12.63
C ARG A 183 -10.64 -14.86 -11.57
N SER A 184 -10.35 -15.52 -10.45
CA SER A 184 -11.28 -15.67 -9.34
C SER A 184 -11.67 -14.31 -8.75
N ARG A 185 -10.68 -13.46 -8.42
CA ARG A 185 -10.92 -12.13 -7.81
C ARG A 185 -11.58 -11.17 -8.79
N ARG A 186 -11.16 -11.17 -10.06
CA ARG A 186 -11.75 -10.33 -11.10
C ARG A 186 -13.23 -10.68 -11.35
N SER A 187 -13.59 -11.96 -11.32
CA SER A 187 -14.97 -12.43 -11.43
C SER A 187 -15.81 -12.02 -10.21
N ALA A 188 -15.24 -12.09 -9.01
CA ALA A 188 -15.97 -11.79 -7.77
C ALA A 188 -16.13 -10.28 -7.51
N CYS A 189 -15.10 -9.47 -7.81
CA CYS A 189 -15.02 -8.05 -7.43
C CYS A 189 -15.06 -7.08 -8.61
N GLY A 190 -14.98 -7.58 -9.86
CA GLY A 190 -14.83 -6.71 -11.03
C GLY A 190 -13.46 -6.04 -11.10
N LEU A 191 -13.39 -4.93 -11.85
CA LEU A 191 -12.17 -4.12 -11.97
C LEU A 191 -11.93 -3.26 -10.74
N LEU A 192 -13.00 -2.65 -10.23
CA LEU A 192 -12.95 -1.72 -9.11
C LEU A 192 -14.09 -2.01 -8.14
N THR A 193 -13.77 -1.99 -6.86
CA THR A 193 -14.75 -2.06 -5.77
C THR A 193 -14.46 -0.94 -4.78
N ILE A 194 -15.43 -0.12 -4.48
CA ILE A 194 -15.33 0.89 -3.42
C ILE A 194 -15.40 0.16 -2.07
N LEU A 195 -14.46 0.47 -1.19
CA LEU A 195 -14.31 -0.15 0.12
C LEU A 195 -14.71 0.81 1.25
N ASP A 196 -15.41 1.88 0.92
CA ASP A 196 -15.91 2.74 1.97
C ASP A 196 -16.64 1.84 2.96
N ARG A 197 -16.11 1.78 4.18
CA ARG A 197 -16.98 1.46 5.28
C ARG A 197 -18.11 2.48 5.13
N GLU A 198 -19.31 2.00 4.95
CA GLU A 198 -20.43 2.73 5.48
C GLU A 198 -19.94 3.16 6.86
N LEU A 199 -19.67 4.46 7.02
CA LEU A 199 -19.69 5.04 8.33
C LEU A 199 -21.10 4.68 8.77
N SER A 200 -21.20 3.52 9.40
CA SER A 200 -22.38 3.07 10.10
C SER A 200 -22.84 4.33 10.78
N GLU A 201 -23.99 4.82 10.36
CA GLU A 201 -24.68 5.89 11.02
C GLU A 201 -24.46 5.61 12.50
N ALA A 202 -23.54 6.37 13.09
CA ALA A 202 -23.31 6.28 14.50
C ALA A 202 -24.68 6.51 15.04
N GLU A 203 -25.28 5.46 15.57
CA GLU A 203 -26.56 5.47 16.21
C GLU A 203 -26.62 6.73 17.03
N ASP A 204 -27.43 7.69 16.55
CA ASP A 204 -27.79 8.84 17.36
C ASP A 204 -28.56 8.25 18.54
N PRO A 205 -27.96 8.16 19.76
CA PRO A 205 -28.60 7.54 20.89
C PRO A 205 -29.83 8.32 21.35
N GLU A 206 -30.13 9.47 20.72
CA GLU A 206 -31.31 10.28 21.01
C GLU A 206 -32.51 10.04 20.09
N ALA A 207 -32.34 9.40 18.93
CA ALA A 207 -33.46 9.11 18.04
C ALA A 207 -34.43 8.07 18.61
N GLY A 208 -33.99 7.22 19.54
CA GLY A 208 -34.83 6.19 20.18
C GLY A 208 -35.74 6.69 21.32
N ARG A 209 -35.63 7.93 21.74
CA ARG A 209 -36.44 8.47 22.88
C ARG A 209 -37.70 9.22 22.49
N ARG A 210 -37.88 9.55 21.20
CA ARG A 210 -39.05 10.35 20.75
C ARG A 210 -40.26 9.60 20.27
N VAL A 211 -40.27 8.27 20.31
CA VAL A 211 -41.43 7.45 19.84
C VAL A 211 -42.16 6.72 20.99
N ARG A 212 -41.91 7.03 22.25
CA ARG A 212 -42.64 6.42 23.39
C ARG A 212 -43.45 7.40 24.24
N GLU A 213 -43.66 8.62 23.79
CA GLU A 213 -44.60 9.55 24.43
C GLU A 213 -45.54 10.14 23.36
N SER A 214 -46.49 9.29 22.89
CA SER A 214 -47.70 9.71 22.19
C SER A 214 -48.77 8.65 22.40
#